data_1aca6fe3a8b9e3a99cea6cd9df0ac51e
#
_entry.id   1aca6fe3a8b9e3a99cea6cd9df0ac51e
#
_cell.length_a   1.000
_cell.length_b   1.000
_cell.length_c   1.000
_cell.angle_alpha   90.00
_cell.angle_beta   90.00
_cell.angle_gamma   90.00
#
_symmetry.space_group_name_H-M   'P 1'
#
loop_
_entity.id
_entity.type
_entity.pdbx_description
1 polymer ?
#
loop_
_entity_poly.entity_id
_entity_poly.type
_entity_poly.pdbx_seq_one_letter_code
_entity_poly.pdbx_strand_id
1 'polypeptide(L)'
;PEWEDKILLCRRAIEPRKGWWTLPAGIMENNETLAQAAARETLEEANARVQIGDLYAIYSLPHISQVYILFRAQLLDLDFKPGIESLDVKLLSEHEIPWAEMAFRVIHDPLKHYFKERNQGKLGFHMGVIDRPSGTT
;
A
#
# COMPACT_ATOMS: atom_id res chain seq x y z
N PRO A 1 1.61 5.61 -1.80
CA PRO A 1 1.82 7.05 -1.99
C PRO A 1 3.25 7.37 -2.36
N GLU A 2 3.42 8.16 -3.41
CA GLU A 2 4.72 8.45 -4.01
C GLU A 2 5.15 9.88 -3.77
N TRP A 3 6.45 10.07 -3.58
CA TRP A 3 7.08 11.38 -3.59
C TRP A 3 8.48 11.23 -4.19
N GLU A 4 8.69 11.81 -5.39
CA GLU A 4 9.91 11.61 -6.15
C GLU A 4 10.17 10.12 -6.38
N ASP A 5 11.31 9.57 -5.93
CA ASP A 5 11.65 8.16 -6.06
C ASP A 5 11.31 7.31 -4.83
N LYS A 6 10.51 7.87 -3.90
CA LYS A 6 10.23 7.25 -2.61
C LYS A 6 8.77 6.85 -2.47
N ILE A 7 8.52 5.92 -1.56
CA ILE A 7 7.19 5.41 -1.23
C ILE A 7 6.93 5.59 0.27
N LEU A 8 5.72 6.00 0.60
CA LEU A 8 5.29 6.14 1.99
C LEU A 8 4.79 4.80 2.51
N LEU A 9 5.37 4.32 3.60
CA LEU A 9 4.95 3.10 4.29
C LEU A 9 4.52 3.41 5.71
N CYS A 10 3.60 2.57 6.21
CA CYS A 10 3.11 2.62 7.59
C CYS A 10 3.57 1.37 8.33
N ARG A 11 3.91 1.50 9.61
CA ARG A 11 4.19 0.39 10.49
C ARG A 11 2.94 0.07 11.30
N ARG A 12 2.47 -1.16 11.23
CA ARG A 12 1.20 -1.56 11.83
C ARG A 12 1.24 -1.52 13.35
N ALA A 13 0.20 -0.93 13.96
CA ALA A 13 0.02 -0.91 15.41
C ALA A 13 -0.95 -2.00 15.90
N ILE A 14 -1.58 -2.74 14.98
CA ILE A 14 -2.61 -3.74 15.30
C ILE A 14 -2.29 -5.08 14.67
N GLU A 15 -2.84 -6.16 15.27
CA GLU A 15 -2.77 -7.48 14.67
C GLU A 15 -3.75 -7.61 13.49
N PRO A 16 -3.49 -8.45 12.48
CA PRO A 16 -2.31 -9.31 12.35
C PRO A 16 -1.05 -8.52 11.93
N ARG A 17 0.10 -9.11 12.17
CA ARG A 17 1.40 -8.55 11.77
C ARG A 17 1.72 -7.20 12.41
N LYS A 18 1.36 -7.01 13.69
CA LYS A 18 1.74 -5.82 14.45
C LYS A 18 3.26 -5.62 14.43
N GLY A 19 3.70 -4.38 14.17
CA GLY A 19 5.11 -4.03 14.07
C GLY A 19 5.71 -4.21 12.69
N TRP A 20 4.98 -4.81 11.75
CA TRP A 20 5.42 -4.97 10.36
C TRP A 20 4.95 -3.81 9.50
N TRP A 21 5.55 -3.66 8.33
CA TRP A 21 5.31 -2.53 7.44
C TRP A 21 4.33 -2.87 6.32
N THR A 22 3.59 -1.87 5.88
CA THR A 22 2.62 -2.02 4.79
C THR A 22 2.37 -0.66 4.11
N LEU A 23 1.72 -0.70 2.96
CA LEU A 23 1.11 0.49 2.38
C LEU A 23 -0.16 0.84 3.16
N PRO A 24 -0.56 2.13 3.21
CA PRO A 24 -1.87 2.48 3.72
C PRO A 24 -2.96 1.73 2.96
N ALA A 25 -3.85 1.08 3.69
CA ALA A 25 -4.93 0.29 3.10
C ALA A 25 -6.07 0.09 4.09
N GLY A 26 -7.25 -0.17 3.57
CA GLY A 26 -8.41 -0.46 4.37
C GLY A 26 -9.59 -0.90 3.54
N ILE A 27 -10.73 -1.05 4.19
CA ILE A 27 -11.97 -1.52 3.59
C ILE A 27 -12.79 -0.33 3.12
N MET A 28 -13.30 -0.42 1.88
CA MET A 28 -14.17 0.61 1.34
C MET A 28 -15.47 0.72 2.14
N GLU A 29 -15.88 1.94 2.45
CA GLU A 29 -17.13 2.20 3.14
C GLU A 29 -18.27 2.43 2.15
N ASN A 30 -19.51 2.42 2.65
CA ASN A 30 -20.67 2.70 1.82
C ASN A 30 -20.61 4.11 1.24
N ASN A 31 -21.06 4.24 0.01
CA ASN A 31 -21.13 5.51 -0.72
C ASN A 31 -19.78 6.15 -1.06
N GLU A 32 -18.70 5.37 -0.96
CA GLU A 32 -17.37 5.81 -1.42
C GLU A 32 -17.06 5.23 -2.79
N THR A 33 -16.34 5.98 -3.62
CA THR A 33 -15.66 5.41 -4.76
C THR A 33 -14.39 4.72 -4.27
N LEU A 34 -13.79 3.87 -5.12
CA LEU A 34 -12.52 3.22 -4.81
C LEU A 34 -11.42 4.24 -4.53
N ALA A 35 -11.35 5.30 -5.33
CA ALA A 35 -10.35 6.35 -5.15
C ALA A 35 -10.56 7.11 -3.84
N GLN A 36 -11.82 7.41 -3.49
CA GLN A 36 -12.14 8.07 -2.22
C GLN A 36 -11.73 7.21 -1.02
N ALA A 37 -11.99 5.90 -1.09
CA ALA A 37 -11.60 4.97 -0.03
C ALA A 37 -10.08 4.94 0.15
N ALA A 38 -9.33 4.86 -0.94
CA ALA A 38 -7.87 4.86 -0.89
C ALA A 38 -7.30 6.15 -0.28
N ALA A 39 -7.85 7.29 -0.66
CA ALA A 39 -7.43 8.59 -0.12
C ALA A 39 -7.76 8.70 1.37
N ARG A 40 -8.96 8.27 1.78
CA ARG A 40 -9.40 8.30 3.18
C ARG A 40 -8.50 7.43 4.06
N GLU A 41 -8.23 6.20 3.64
CA GLU A 41 -7.37 5.29 4.40
C GLU A 41 -5.96 5.83 4.55
N THR A 42 -5.43 6.45 3.51
CA THR A 42 -4.10 7.08 3.57
C THR A 42 -4.09 8.23 4.57
N LEU A 43 -5.14 9.03 4.59
CA LEU A 43 -5.26 10.11 5.56
C LEU A 43 -5.40 9.58 6.99
N GLU A 44 -6.19 8.54 7.19
CA GLU A 44 -6.40 7.96 8.53
C GLU A 44 -5.14 7.30 9.08
N GLU A 45 -4.41 6.55 8.26
CA GLU A 45 -3.27 5.76 8.72
C GLU A 45 -1.96 6.54 8.75
N ALA A 46 -1.81 7.54 7.91
CA ALA A 46 -0.56 8.27 7.76
C ALA A 46 -0.69 9.79 7.87
N ASN A 47 -1.90 10.30 8.10
CA ASN A 47 -2.19 11.75 8.04
C ASN A 47 -1.65 12.38 6.74
N ALA A 48 -1.60 11.60 5.67
CA ALA A 48 -1.05 12.02 4.40
C ALA A 48 -2.17 12.37 3.42
N ARG A 49 -1.99 13.49 2.75
CA ARG A 49 -2.88 13.93 1.69
C ARG A 49 -2.31 13.51 0.35
N VAL A 50 -3.13 12.85 -0.45
CA VAL A 50 -2.71 12.30 -1.74
C VAL A 50 -3.67 12.67 -2.85
N GLN A 51 -3.14 12.70 -4.05
CA GLN A 51 -3.95 12.67 -5.27
C GLN A 51 -3.87 11.26 -5.82
N ILE A 52 -5.02 10.60 -5.91
CA ILE A 52 -5.11 9.25 -6.46
C ILE A 52 -4.93 9.33 -7.98
N GLY A 53 -4.06 8.51 -8.48
CA GLY A 53 -3.73 8.41 -9.91
C GLY A 53 -4.28 7.14 -10.52
N ASP A 54 -3.47 6.54 -11.39
CA ASP A 54 -3.87 5.36 -12.15
C ASP A 54 -3.99 4.12 -11.27
N LEU A 55 -4.91 3.25 -11.66
CA LEU A 55 -4.99 1.91 -11.12
C LEU A 55 -3.73 1.14 -11.50
N TYR A 56 -3.05 0.58 -10.51
CA TYR A 56 -1.80 -0.17 -10.75
C TYR A 56 -2.02 -1.67 -10.77
N ALA A 57 -2.80 -2.21 -9.83
CA ALA A 57 -2.95 -3.66 -9.72
C ALA A 57 -4.26 -4.06 -9.06
N ILE A 58 -4.77 -5.24 -9.45
CA ILE A 58 -5.89 -5.90 -8.78
C ILE A 58 -5.46 -7.34 -8.49
N TYR A 59 -5.56 -7.74 -7.23
CA TYR A 59 -5.25 -9.10 -6.81
C TYR A 59 -6.44 -9.73 -6.10
N SER A 60 -6.80 -10.94 -6.54
CA SER A 60 -7.81 -11.76 -5.88
C SER A 60 -7.15 -12.67 -4.85
N LEU A 61 -7.71 -12.72 -3.65
CA LEU A 61 -7.26 -13.61 -2.58
C LEU A 61 -8.42 -14.54 -2.22
N PRO A 62 -8.60 -15.67 -2.97
CA PRO A 62 -9.78 -16.53 -2.79
C PRO A 62 -9.87 -17.15 -1.40
N HIS A 63 -8.73 -17.47 -0.79
CA HIS A 63 -8.69 -18.12 0.53
C HIS A 63 -9.30 -17.26 1.66
N ILE A 64 -9.38 -15.96 1.47
CA ILE A 64 -10.00 -15.04 2.44
C ILE A 64 -11.12 -14.21 1.82
N SER A 65 -11.55 -14.54 0.60
CA SER A 65 -12.64 -13.86 -0.12
C SER A 65 -12.45 -12.35 -0.20
N GLN A 66 -11.23 -11.91 -0.53
CA GLN A 66 -10.91 -10.49 -0.66
C GLN A 66 -10.34 -10.17 -2.03
N VAL A 67 -10.51 -8.92 -2.42
CA VAL A 67 -9.89 -8.33 -3.61
C VAL A 67 -9.10 -7.11 -3.15
N TYR A 68 -7.82 -7.06 -3.50
CA TYR A 68 -6.97 -5.90 -3.25
C TYR A 68 -6.86 -5.08 -4.52
N ILE A 69 -7.15 -3.79 -4.38
CA ILE A 69 -7.08 -2.82 -5.47
C ILE A 69 -6.03 -1.79 -5.09
N LEU A 70 -4.97 -1.71 -5.90
CA LEU A 70 -3.84 -0.83 -5.65
C LEU A 70 -3.79 0.30 -6.66
N PHE A 71 -3.79 1.52 -6.16
CA PHE A 71 -3.65 2.72 -6.96
C PHE A 71 -2.25 3.30 -6.84
N ARG A 72 -1.76 3.93 -7.89
CA ARG A 72 -0.69 4.90 -7.76
C ARG A 72 -1.28 6.16 -7.14
N ALA A 73 -0.53 6.80 -6.28
CA ALA A 73 -0.97 8.03 -5.64
C ALA A 73 0.23 8.95 -5.41
N GLN A 74 0.02 10.24 -5.60
CA GLN A 74 1.04 11.24 -5.40
C GLN A 74 0.80 11.96 -4.08
N LEU A 75 1.81 12.03 -3.22
CA LEU A 75 1.75 12.86 -2.03
C LEU A 75 1.64 14.34 -2.43
N LEU A 76 0.74 15.05 -1.80
CA LEU A 76 0.54 16.48 -2.06
C LEU A 76 1.49 17.35 -1.25
N ASP A 77 1.98 16.84 -0.12
CA ASP A 77 2.97 17.49 0.74
C ASP A 77 3.67 16.44 1.59
N LEU A 78 4.61 16.88 2.43
CA LEU A 78 5.37 15.99 3.31
C LEU A 78 4.94 16.11 4.76
N ASP A 79 3.74 16.61 5.02
CA ASP A 79 3.22 16.80 6.37
C ASP A 79 2.42 15.56 6.79
N PHE A 80 3.11 14.44 6.92
CA PHE A 80 2.52 13.17 7.34
C PHE A 80 3.01 12.77 8.72
N LYS A 81 2.23 11.93 9.41
CA LYS A 81 2.57 11.38 10.73
C LYS A 81 1.71 10.16 11.00
N PRO A 82 2.10 9.27 11.94
CA PRO A 82 1.30 8.09 12.23
C PRO A 82 -0.12 8.44 12.66
N GLY A 83 -1.10 7.70 12.12
CA GLY A 83 -2.46 7.68 12.63
C GLY A 83 -2.56 6.75 13.84
N ILE A 84 -3.77 6.62 14.39
CA ILE A 84 -4.00 5.84 15.63
C ILE A 84 -3.57 4.38 15.47
N GLU A 85 -3.77 3.79 14.30
CA GLU A 85 -3.46 2.39 14.03
C GLU A 85 -2.08 2.17 13.42
N SER A 86 -1.21 3.18 13.48
CA SER A 86 0.16 3.11 12.96
C SER A 86 1.16 3.45 14.05
N LEU A 87 2.23 2.64 14.13
CA LEU A 87 3.34 2.91 15.05
C LEU A 87 4.30 3.95 14.49
N ASP A 88 4.44 3.97 13.17
CA ASP A 88 5.39 4.83 12.49
C ASP A 88 4.96 5.00 11.03
N VAL A 89 5.42 6.06 10.39
CA VAL A 89 5.21 6.33 8.98
C VAL A 89 6.52 6.87 8.41
N LYS A 90 7.00 6.29 7.33
CA LYS A 90 8.26 6.70 6.71
C LYS A 90 8.16 6.77 5.20
N LEU A 91 8.86 7.75 4.64
CA LEU A 91 9.04 7.90 3.20
C LEU A 91 10.39 7.28 2.84
N LEU A 92 10.36 6.17 2.08
CA LEU A 92 11.54 5.33 1.85
C LEU A 92 11.82 5.15 0.37
N SER A 93 13.12 5.19 0.00
CA SER A 93 13.57 4.76 -1.31
C SER A 93 13.63 3.23 -1.36
N GLU A 94 13.77 2.67 -2.57
CA GLU A 94 13.73 1.22 -2.76
C GLU A 94 14.67 0.45 -1.84
N HIS A 95 15.91 0.90 -1.72
CA HIS A 95 16.92 0.21 -0.89
C HIS A 95 16.72 0.40 0.61
N GLU A 96 15.87 1.33 1.02
CA GLU A 96 15.54 1.57 2.43
C GLU A 96 14.32 0.75 2.90
N ILE A 97 13.59 0.15 1.97
CA ILE A 97 12.37 -0.59 2.30
C ILE A 97 12.72 -1.87 3.07
N PRO A 98 12.06 -2.10 4.22
CA PRO A 98 12.30 -3.30 5.02
C PRO A 98 11.59 -4.51 4.41
N TRP A 99 12.09 -5.01 3.30
CA TRP A 99 11.45 -6.07 2.51
C TRP A 99 11.13 -7.32 3.33
N ALA A 100 12.01 -7.67 4.29
CA ALA A 100 11.82 -8.86 5.14
C ALA A 100 10.76 -8.64 6.22
N GLU A 101 10.34 -7.40 6.45
CA GLU A 101 9.36 -7.05 7.47
C GLU A 101 8.07 -6.47 6.86
N MET A 102 7.81 -6.75 5.60
CA MET A 102 6.55 -6.37 4.96
C MET A 102 5.45 -7.32 5.43
N ALA A 103 4.33 -6.75 5.88
CA ALA A 103 3.27 -7.50 6.55
C ALA A 103 2.55 -8.48 5.64
N PHE A 104 2.34 -8.12 4.37
CA PHE A 104 1.48 -8.88 3.48
C PHE A 104 2.12 -9.08 2.12
N ARG A 105 2.05 -10.30 1.61
CA ARG A 105 2.58 -10.62 0.29
C ARG A 105 1.87 -9.83 -0.81
N VAL A 106 0.57 -9.59 -0.66
CA VAL A 106 -0.22 -8.82 -1.62
C VAL A 106 0.25 -7.37 -1.73
N ILE A 107 1.00 -6.88 -0.75
CA ILE A 107 1.64 -5.56 -0.77
C ILE A 107 3.10 -5.67 -1.22
N HIS A 108 3.82 -6.65 -0.67
CA HIS A 108 5.24 -6.88 -0.97
C HIS A 108 5.49 -7.08 -2.47
N ASP A 109 4.75 -8.01 -3.09
CA ASP A 109 5.01 -8.40 -4.48
C ASP A 109 4.69 -7.27 -5.47
N PRO A 110 3.53 -6.59 -5.39
CA PRO A 110 3.28 -5.45 -6.28
C PRO A 110 4.28 -4.30 -6.10
N LEU A 111 4.74 -4.06 -4.87
CA LEU A 111 5.71 -3.00 -4.62
C LEU A 111 7.07 -3.33 -5.24
N LYS A 112 7.49 -4.59 -5.20
CA LYS A 112 8.68 -5.06 -5.90
C LYS A 112 8.56 -4.84 -7.41
N HIS A 113 7.43 -5.22 -7.98
CA HIS A 113 7.17 -5.01 -9.41
C HIS A 113 7.19 -3.53 -9.77
N TYR A 114 6.60 -2.71 -8.94
CA TYR A 114 6.56 -1.25 -9.14
C TYR A 114 7.96 -0.66 -9.28
N PHE A 115 8.86 -0.97 -8.34
CA PHE A 115 10.22 -0.44 -8.39
C PHE A 115 10.98 -0.97 -9.60
N LYS A 116 10.84 -2.25 -9.91
CA LYS A 116 11.48 -2.85 -11.07
C LYS A 116 11.04 -2.16 -12.36
N GLU A 117 9.74 -1.99 -12.54
CA GLU A 117 9.19 -1.36 -13.73
C GLU A 117 9.56 0.12 -13.83
N ARG A 118 9.52 0.83 -12.70
CA ARG A 118 9.92 2.23 -12.67
C ARG A 118 11.38 2.40 -13.08
N ASN A 119 12.26 1.53 -12.60
CA ASN A 119 13.67 1.56 -12.95
C ASN A 119 13.90 1.24 -14.43
N GLN A 120 12.99 0.52 -15.06
CA GLN A 120 13.01 0.23 -16.49
C GLN A 120 12.29 1.32 -17.30
N GLY A 121 11.69 2.30 -16.63
CA GLY A 121 10.94 3.38 -17.29
C GLY A 121 9.60 2.96 -17.87
N LYS A 122 9.03 1.85 -17.40
CA LYS A 122 7.80 1.31 -17.98
C LYS A 122 6.91 0.71 -16.92
N LEU A 123 5.90 1.46 -16.47
CA LEU A 123 4.88 0.99 -15.53
C LEU A 123 3.68 0.44 -16.28
N GLY A 124 3.22 -0.75 -15.90
CA GLY A 124 2.05 -1.38 -16.48
C GLY A 124 1.03 -1.74 -15.43
N PHE A 125 -0.17 -2.13 -15.87
CA PHE A 125 -1.24 -2.61 -15.02
C PHE A 125 -1.06 -4.11 -14.78
N HIS A 126 -1.30 -4.56 -13.55
CA HIS A 126 -1.16 -5.96 -13.15
C HIS A 126 -2.47 -6.51 -12.59
N MET A 127 -2.74 -7.78 -12.91
CA MET A 127 -3.88 -8.50 -12.37
C MET A 127 -3.43 -9.91 -12.04
N GLY A 128 -3.78 -10.39 -10.86
CA GLY A 128 -3.33 -11.70 -10.43
C GLY A 128 -4.12 -12.29 -9.30
N VAL A 129 -3.68 -13.48 -8.87
CA VAL A 129 -4.29 -14.23 -7.78
C VAL A 129 -3.21 -14.61 -6.80
N ILE A 130 -3.48 -14.41 -5.51
CA ILE A 130 -2.67 -14.90 -4.41
C ILE A 130 -3.52 -15.90 -3.65
N ASP A 131 -3.22 -17.18 -3.80
CA ASP A 131 -3.99 -18.25 -3.19
C ASP A 131 -3.10 -19.01 -2.20
N ARG A 132 -2.94 -18.42 -1.01
CA ARG A 132 -2.08 -18.96 0.04
C ARG A 132 -2.91 -19.20 1.30
N PRO A 133 -3.03 -20.44 1.74
CA PRO A 133 -3.87 -20.77 2.89
C PRO A 133 -3.26 -20.39 4.24
N SER A 134 -1.98 -20.04 4.34
CA SER A 134 -1.32 -19.84 5.63
C SER A 134 -0.74 -18.45 5.77
N GLY A 135 -1.49 -17.51 6.34
CA GLY A 135 -0.99 -16.26 6.91
C GLY A 135 -0.08 -15.37 6.07
N THR A 136 0.05 -15.61 4.77
CA THR A 136 0.94 -14.86 3.87
C THR A 136 0.16 -13.96 2.91
N THR A 137 -0.94 -13.48 3.36
CA THR A 137 -1.82 -12.61 2.58
C THR A 137 -1.09 -11.48 1.90
#